data_be982ec30baf83a48f733baf54b991e2
#
_entry.id   be982ec30baf83a48f733baf54b991e2
#
_cell.length_a   1.000
_cell.length_b   1.000
_cell.length_c   1.000
_cell.angle_alpha   90.00
_cell.angle_beta   90.00
_cell.angle_gamma   90.00
#
_symmetry.space_group_name_H-M   'P 1'
#
loop_
_entity.id
_entity.type
_entity.pdbx_description
1 polymer ?
#
loop_
_entity_poly.entity_id
_entity_poly.type
_entity_poly.pdbx_seq_one_letter_code
_entity_poly.pdbx_strand_id
1 'polypeptide(L)'
;YDIFVTDLSIILYLDFLILFKRSYRMVAGDIEFSDELQTYIDEWSKKEGGLVMMLHRIQNEYGFVSRAAAEKLSLISGIPLARIYGVITFYHFFKTEKPGKHRIAVCMGTACYLKGGQDLLEETRSILSVEPGEVTDDGIFSVDEVRCLGCCGLSPVIMIDDEVYGKLTKEQLPSIIAKYRER
;
A
#
# COMPACT_ATOMS: atom_id res chain seq x y z
N TYR A 1 32.36 -38.14 -32.42
CA TYR A 1 30.97 -38.58 -32.05
C TYR A 1 30.39 -37.83 -30.82
N ASP A 2 30.97 -36.68 -30.40
CA ASP A 2 30.63 -36.03 -29.12
C ASP A 2 30.16 -34.57 -29.24
N ILE A 3 29.60 -34.17 -30.39
CA ILE A 3 29.22 -32.76 -30.59
C ILE A 3 27.69 -32.50 -30.59
N PHE A 4 26.87 -33.58 -30.61
CA PHE A 4 25.41 -33.43 -30.78
C PHE A 4 24.55 -33.55 -29.52
N VAL A 5 25.13 -33.82 -28.36
CA VAL A 5 24.38 -34.03 -27.10
C VAL A 5 24.21 -32.72 -26.30
N THR A 6 25.05 -31.75 -26.55
CA THR A 6 25.06 -30.47 -25.81
C THR A 6 23.98 -29.49 -26.26
N ASP A 7 23.50 -29.58 -27.49
CA ASP A 7 22.55 -28.61 -28.04
C ASP A 7 21.11 -28.81 -27.59
N LEU A 8 20.68 -30.04 -27.42
CA LEU A 8 19.28 -30.38 -27.04
C LEU A 8 18.97 -29.99 -25.59
N SER A 9 19.94 -30.19 -24.69
CA SER A 9 19.80 -29.82 -23.28
C SER A 9 19.79 -28.31 -23.07
N ILE A 10 20.54 -27.56 -23.86
CA ILE A 10 20.55 -26.10 -23.83
C ILE A 10 19.24 -25.54 -24.39
N ILE A 11 18.74 -26.10 -25.47
CA ILE A 11 17.45 -25.69 -26.07
C ILE A 11 16.31 -25.99 -25.11
N LEU A 12 16.25 -27.18 -24.49
CA LEU A 12 15.25 -27.52 -23.47
C LEU A 12 15.34 -26.62 -22.24
N TYR A 13 16.56 -26.24 -21.82
CA TYR A 13 16.77 -25.33 -20.70
C TYR A 13 16.34 -23.89 -21.05
N LEU A 14 16.61 -23.44 -22.28
CA LEU A 14 16.17 -22.12 -22.78
C LEU A 14 14.65 -22.09 -22.94
N ASP A 15 14.03 -23.13 -23.49
CA ASP A 15 12.57 -23.24 -23.59
C ASP A 15 11.90 -23.31 -22.20
N PHE A 16 12.49 -24.04 -21.26
CA PHE A 16 12.03 -24.07 -19.87
C PHE A 16 12.13 -22.66 -19.22
N LEU A 17 13.23 -21.93 -19.43
CA LEU A 17 13.41 -20.57 -18.95
C LEU A 17 12.43 -19.60 -19.61
N ILE A 18 12.16 -19.76 -20.89
CA ILE A 18 11.18 -18.93 -21.64
C ILE A 18 9.75 -19.24 -21.17
N LEU A 19 9.40 -20.51 -21.00
CA LEU A 19 8.10 -20.94 -20.49
C LEU A 19 7.93 -20.52 -19.02
N PHE A 20 8.98 -20.62 -18.21
CA PHE A 20 8.99 -20.17 -16.81
C PHE A 20 8.83 -18.65 -16.73
N LYS A 21 9.57 -17.88 -17.54
CA LYS A 21 9.39 -16.42 -17.67
C LYS A 21 8.00 -16.04 -18.18
N ARG A 22 7.43 -16.80 -19.11
CA ARG A 22 6.11 -16.54 -19.68
C ARG A 22 4.98 -16.91 -18.70
N SER A 23 5.13 -18.00 -17.95
CA SER A 23 4.20 -18.38 -16.88
C SER A 23 4.26 -17.40 -15.71
N TYR A 24 5.46 -16.91 -15.38
CA TYR A 24 5.67 -15.90 -14.34
C TYR A 24 5.11 -14.53 -14.76
N ARG A 25 5.16 -14.19 -16.04
CA ARG A 25 4.60 -12.94 -16.61
C ARG A 25 3.07 -12.90 -16.59
N MET A 26 2.41 -14.06 -16.58
CA MET A 26 0.94 -14.14 -16.44
C MET A 26 0.44 -13.91 -15.02
N VAL A 27 1.29 -14.04 -13.99
CA VAL A 27 0.94 -13.89 -12.57
C VAL A 27 1.26 -12.49 -12.04
N ALA A 28 2.33 -11.87 -12.53
CA ALA A 28 2.66 -10.48 -12.23
C ALA A 28 1.96 -9.58 -13.24
N GLY A 29 0.87 -8.92 -12.86
CA GLY A 29 0.27 -7.86 -13.69
C GLY A 29 1.37 -6.92 -14.17
N ASP A 30 1.32 -6.49 -15.45
CA ASP A 30 2.34 -5.65 -16.09
C ASP A 30 2.40 -4.26 -15.40
N ILE A 31 3.16 -4.17 -14.30
CA ILE A 31 3.53 -2.88 -13.73
C ILE A 31 4.89 -2.48 -14.32
N GLU A 32 4.95 -1.33 -14.98
CA GLU A 32 6.21 -0.77 -15.45
C GLU A 32 6.70 0.26 -14.44
N PHE A 33 7.94 0.08 -13.97
CA PHE A 33 8.60 1.08 -13.14
C PHE A 33 9.22 2.14 -14.04
N SER A 34 9.10 3.41 -13.65
CA SER A 34 9.77 4.52 -14.31
C SER A 34 11.30 4.31 -14.31
N ASP A 35 11.99 4.89 -15.29
CA ASP A 35 13.46 4.82 -15.37
C ASP A 35 14.11 5.42 -14.11
N GLU A 36 13.50 6.46 -13.54
CA GLU A 36 13.94 7.06 -12.28
C GLU A 36 13.82 6.09 -11.11
N LEU A 37 12.70 5.36 -11.00
CA LEU A 37 12.50 4.36 -9.96
C LEU A 37 13.47 3.19 -10.11
N GLN A 38 13.71 2.73 -11.33
CA GLN A 38 14.68 1.67 -11.59
C GLN A 38 16.10 2.08 -11.16
N THR A 39 16.52 3.29 -11.54
CA THR A 39 17.82 3.85 -11.12
C THR A 39 17.92 3.93 -9.59
N TYR A 40 16.86 4.38 -8.94
CA TYR A 40 16.78 4.46 -7.48
C TYR A 40 16.88 3.07 -6.83
N ILE A 41 16.19 2.06 -7.38
CA ILE A 41 16.27 0.68 -6.90
C ILE A 41 17.70 0.13 -7.04
N ASP A 42 18.36 0.34 -8.17
CA ASP A 42 19.73 -0.12 -8.41
C ASP A 42 20.73 0.51 -7.43
N GLU A 43 20.55 1.77 -7.09
CA GLU A 43 21.39 2.46 -6.10
C GLU A 43 21.14 1.92 -4.68
N TRP A 44 19.87 1.77 -4.27
CA TRP A 44 19.52 1.41 -2.91
C TRP A 44 19.57 -0.10 -2.62
N SER A 45 19.53 -0.95 -3.65
CA SER A 45 19.67 -2.40 -3.49
C SER A 45 21.01 -2.83 -2.87
N LYS A 46 22.05 -2.00 -3.00
CA LYS A 46 23.39 -2.23 -2.50
C LYS A 46 23.62 -1.65 -1.09
N LYS A 47 22.67 -0.92 -0.54
CA LYS A 47 22.79 -0.24 0.76
C LYS A 47 22.08 -1.02 1.86
N GLU A 48 22.65 -1.01 3.07
CA GLU A 48 21.94 -1.53 4.24
C GLU A 48 20.67 -0.71 4.50
N GLY A 49 19.55 -1.41 4.82
CA GLY A 49 18.25 -0.75 5.00
C GLY A 49 17.59 -0.28 3.72
N GLY A 50 18.22 -0.44 2.56
CA GLY A 50 17.74 0.04 1.27
C GLY A 50 16.34 -0.47 0.90
N LEU A 51 15.94 -1.65 1.37
CA LEU A 51 14.61 -2.22 1.10
C LEU A 51 13.48 -1.29 1.53
N VAL A 52 13.57 -0.70 2.73
CA VAL A 52 12.55 0.23 3.24
C VAL A 52 12.45 1.47 2.36
N MET A 53 13.59 1.99 1.90
CA MET A 53 13.66 3.17 1.03
C MET A 53 13.07 2.89 -0.36
N MET A 54 13.34 1.71 -0.92
CA MET A 54 12.77 1.29 -2.20
C MET A 54 11.25 1.13 -2.12
N LEU A 55 10.75 0.47 -1.07
CA LEU A 55 9.31 0.33 -0.83
C LEU A 55 8.62 1.68 -0.61
N HIS A 56 9.26 2.58 0.12
CA HIS A 56 8.76 3.94 0.32
C HIS A 56 8.65 4.70 -1.01
N ARG A 57 9.65 4.61 -1.87
CA ARG A 57 9.64 5.23 -3.20
C ARG A 57 8.53 4.66 -4.07
N ILE A 58 8.36 3.33 -4.09
CA ILE A 58 7.28 2.65 -4.82
C ILE A 58 5.92 3.14 -4.32
N GLN A 59 5.71 3.19 -3.00
CA GLN A 59 4.43 3.66 -2.45
C GLN A 59 4.17 5.13 -2.76
N ASN A 60 5.18 5.99 -2.75
CA ASN A 60 5.00 7.40 -3.11
C ASN A 60 4.63 7.59 -4.59
N GLU A 61 5.13 6.72 -5.48
CA GLU A 61 4.86 6.82 -6.92
C GLU A 61 3.50 6.22 -7.30
N TYR A 62 3.13 5.08 -6.68
CA TYR A 62 1.91 4.33 -7.02
C TYR A 62 0.77 4.46 -5.99
N GLY A 63 1.03 5.09 -4.84
CA GLY A 63 0.09 5.19 -3.72
C GLY A 63 0.04 3.97 -2.81
N PHE A 64 0.53 2.81 -3.27
CA PHE A 64 0.56 1.54 -2.52
C PHE A 64 1.61 0.59 -3.12
N VAL A 65 1.95 -0.46 -2.40
CA VAL A 65 2.86 -1.51 -2.87
C VAL A 65 2.04 -2.71 -3.30
N SER A 66 1.67 -2.76 -4.57
CA SER A 66 0.92 -3.91 -5.11
C SER A 66 1.77 -5.19 -5.09
N ARG A 67 1.10 -6.34 -5.21
CA ARG A 67 1.79 -7.63 -5.35
C ARG A 67 2.72 -7.63 -6.56
N ALA A 68 2.25 -7.11 -7.70
CA ALA A 68 3.06 -7.00 -8.91
C ALA A 68 4.31 -6.12 -8.70
N ALA A 69 4.17 -5.01 -7.96
CA ALA A 69 5.31 -4.15 -7.63
C ALA A 69 6.32 -4.85 -6.72
N ALA A 70 5.86 -5.61 -5.71
CA ALA A 70 6.72 -6.36 -4.83
C ALA A 70 7.47 -7.49 -5.58
N GLU A 71 6.80 -8.20 -6.47
CA GLU A 71 7.40 -9.22 -7.32
C GLU A 71 8.44 -8.62 -8.29
N LYS A 72 8.13 -7.49 -8.93
CA LYS A 72 9.06 -6.78 -9.80
C LYS A 72 10.28 -6.25 -9.03
N LEU A 73 10.04 -5.69 -7.84
CA LEU A 73 11.13 -5.26 -6.95
C LEU A 73 12.06 -6.44 -6.61
N SER A 74 11.48 -7.61 -6.28
CA SER A 74 12.26 -8.83 -6.01
C SER A 74 13.15 -9.23 -7.20
N LEU A 75 12.61 -9.16 -8.42
CA LEU A 75 13.34 -9.51 -9.64
C LEU A 75 14.51 -8.55 -9.92
N ILE A 76 14.29 -7.24 -9.76
CA ILE A 76 15.30 -6.22 -10.07
C ILE A 76 16.37 -6.18 -8.98
N SER A 77 15.96 -6.17 -7.71
CA SER A 77 16.89 -6.02 -6.58
C SER A 77 17.58 -7.32 -6.15
N GLY A 78 17.08 -8.48 -6.59
CA GLY A 78 17.53 -9.79 -6.12
C GLY A 78 17.14 -10.12 -4.67
N ILE A 79 16.33 -9.29 -4.01
CA ILE A 79 15.87 -9.51 -2.65
C ILE A 79 14.74 -10.54 -2.66
N PRO A 80 14.80 -11.61 -1.84
CA PRO A 80 13.72 -12.60 -1.80
C PRO A 80 12.36 -11.98 -1.47
N LEU A 81 11.31 -12.38 -2.20
CA LEU A 81 9.95 -11.85 -2.05
C LEU A 81 9.43 -11.99 -0.60
N ALA A 82 9.77 -13.09 0.07
CA ALA A 82 9.42 -13.29 1.47
C ALA A 82 9.99 -12.21 2.41
N ARG A 83 11.21 -11.71 2.14
CA ARG A 83 11.81 -10.62 2.89
C ARG A 83 11.11 -9.29 2.62
N ILE A 84 10.71 -9.06 1.37
CA ILE A 84 9.93 -7.88 0.97
C ILE A 84 8.60 -7.85 1.71
N TYR A 85 7.84 -8.95 1.69
CA TYR A 85 6.59 -9.06 2.44
C TYR A 85 6.78 -8.97 3.95
N GLY A 86 7.87 -9.51 4.49
CA GLY A 86 8.21 -9.35 5.90
C GLY A 86 8.34 -7.88 6.32
N VAL A 87 8.90 -7.02 5.46
CA VAL A 87 8.98 -5.57 5.72
C VAL A 87 7.61 -4.91 5.55
N ILE A 88 6.88 -5.23 4.47
CA ILE A 88 5.56 -4.64 4.21
C ILE A 88 4.59 -4.92 5.36
N THR A 89 4.56 -6.15 5.86
CA THR A 89 3.64 -6.55 6.95
C THR A 89 4.07 -6.04 8.32
N PHE A 90 5.37 -5.85 8.54
CA PHE A 90 5.89 -5.31 9.79
C PHE A 90 5.61 -3.81 9.96
N TYR A 91 5.77 -3.03 8.88
CA TYR A 91 5.55 -1.58 8.92
C TYR A 91 4.13 -1.24 8.43
N HIS A 92 3.25 -0.83 9.35
CA HIS A 92 1.87 -0.41 9.04
C HIS A 92 1.77 0.79 8.08
N PHE A 93 2.89 1.42 7.79
CA PHE A 93 3.00 2.50 6.81
C PHE A 93 2.73 2.00 5.39
N PHE A 94 3.17 0.77 5.06
CA PHE A 94 3.00 0.23 3.72
C PHE A 94 1.58 -0.29 3.51
N LYS A 95 0.97 0.14 2.42
CA LYS A 95 -0.35 -0.32 1.97
C LYS A 95 -0.19 -1.30 0.83
N THR A 96 -0.88 -2.42 0.89
CA THR A 96 -0.86 -3.47 -0.14
C THR A 96 -2.00 -3.32 -1.14
N GLU A 97 -3.01 -2.54 -0.80
CA GLU A 97 -4.18 -2.27 -1.61
C GLU A 97 -4.24 -0.80 -2.00
N LYS A 98 -4.85 -0.53 -3.14
CA LYS A 98 -5.02 0.84 -3.63
C LYS A 98 -5.92 1.61 -2.66
N PRO A 99 -5.45 2.73 -2.09
CA PRO A 99 -6.29 3.55 -1.23
C PRO A 99 -7.46 4.16 -2.02
N GLY A 100 -8.52 4.51 -1.31
CA GLY A 100 -9.61 5.30 -1.88
C GLY A 100 -9.13 6.67 -2.36
N LYS A 101 -9.95 7.33 -3.17
CA LYS A 101 -9.69 8.70 -3.64
C LYS A 101 -9.49 9.67 -2.47
N HIS A 102 -10.27 9.47 -1.40
CA HIS A 102 -10.19 10.21 -0.15
C HIS A 102 -9.86 9.26 0.99
N ARG A 103 -8.90 9.65 1.83
CA ARG A 103 -8.46 8.85 2.97
C ARG A 103 -8.96 9.43 4.26
N ILE A 104 -9.77 8.67 5.00
CA ILE A 104 -10.28 9.05 6.32
C ILE A 104 -9.43 8.38 7.40
N ALA A 105 -8.73 9.16 8.21
CA ALA A 105 -7.97 8.67 9.35
C ALA A 105 -8.66 9.07 10.65
N VAL A 106 -9.14 8.08 11.41
CA VAL A 106 -9.81 8.30 12.69
C VAL A 106 -8.78 8.14 13.82
N CYS A 107 -8.63 9.17 14.63
CA CYS A 107 -7.66 9.18 15.73
C CYS A 107 -8.18 8.39 16.94
N MET A 108 -7.50 7.29 17.27
CA MET A 108 -7.77 6.44 18.45
C MET A 108 -6.75 6.64 19.59
N GLY A 109 -5.99 7.74 19.56
CA GLY A 109 -5.12 8.14 20.68
C GLY A 109 -5.92 8.38 21.94
N THR A 110 -5.30 8.21 23.13
CA THR A 110 -5.97 8.24 24.45
C THR A 110 -6.93 9.42 24.61
N ALA A 111 -6.52 10.65 24.23
CA ALA A 111 -7.38 11.81 24.38
C ALA A 111 -8.61 11.78 23.47
N CYS A 112 -8.47 11.27 22.22
CA CYS A 112 -9.58 11.12 21.29
C CYS A 112 -10.49 9.98 21.72
N TYR A 113 -9.93 8.85 22.11
CA TYR A 113 -10.68 7.69 22.58
C TYR A 113 -11.60 8.06 23.76
N LEU A 114 -11.06 8.74 24.80
CA LEU A 114 -11.83 9.16 25.98
C LEU A 114 -12.90 10.21 25.67
N LYS A 115 -12.79 10.92 24.53
CA LYS A 115 -13.73 11.96 24.13
C LYS A 115 -14.67 11.55 22.99
N GLY A 116 -14.81 10.23 22.75
CA GLY A 116 -15.74 9.71 21.74
C GLY A 116 -15.12 9.39 20.38
N GLY A 117 -13.79 9.16 20.33
CA GLY A 117 -13.12 8.71 19.09
C GLY A 117 -13.65 7.37 18.58
N GLN A 118 -14.04 6.48 19.51
CA GLN A 118 -14.67 5.19 19.19
C GLN A 118 -16.02 5.41 18.50
N ASP A 119 -16.86 6.33 19.01
CA ASP A 119 -18.17 6.64 18.43
C ASP A 119 -18.03 7.21 17.00
N LEU A 120 -16.97 8.03 16.75
CA LEU A 120 -16.67 8.54 15.41
C LEU A 120 -16.24 7.42 14.46
N LEU A 121 -15.46 6.45 14.94
CA LEU A 121 -15.04 5.30 14.13
C LEU A 121 -16.23 4.43 13.74
N GLU A 122 -17.09 4.10 14.70
CA GLU A 122 -18.29 3.30 14.48
C GLU A 122 -19.28 3.99 13.53
N GLU A 123 -19.48 5.30 13.68
CA GLU A 123 -20.31 6.08 12.78
C GLU A 123 -19.71 6.13 11.36
N THR A 124 -18.40 6.31 11.23
CA THR A 124 -17.71 6.28 9.93
C THR A 124 -17.91 4.93 9.23
N ARG A 125 -17.75 3.82 9.98
CA ARG A 125 -18.00 2.45 9.49
C ARG A 125 -19.44 2.27 9.03
N SER A 126 -20.39 2.77 9.81
CA SER A 126 -21.83 2.68 9.51
C SER A 126 -22.19 3.45 8.24
N ILE A 127 -21.67 4.67 8.05
CA ILE A 127 -21.95 5.51 6.88
C ILE A 127 -21.33 4.92 5.61
N LEU A 128 -20.12 4.38 5.71
CA LEU A 128 -19.34 3.93 4.55
C LEU A 128 -19.46 2.43 4.30
N SER A 129 -19.98 1.67 5.28
CA SER A 129 -20.09 0.19 5.23
C SER A 129 -18.76 -0.51 4.98
N VAL A 130 -17.66 0.00 5.60
CA VAL A 130 -16.30 -0.56 5.49
C VAL A 130 -15.64 -0.68 6.86
N GLU A 131 -14.75 -1.64 7.01
CA GLU A 131 -13.91 -1.79 8.19
C GLU A 131 -12.62 -0.94 8.08
N PRO A 132 -11.98 -0.60 9.22
CA PRO A 132 -10.68 0.06 9.19
C PRO A 132 -9.64 -0.75 8.44
N GLY A 133 -8.95 -0.10 7.51
CA GLY A 133 -7.99 -0.72 6.59
C GLY A 133 -8.58 -1.08 5.22
N GLU A 134 -9.88 -0.93 5.04
CA GLU A 134 -10.58 -1.23 3.79
C GLU A 134 -10.92 0.02 2.98
N VAL A 135 -11.32 -0.23 1.75
CA VAL A 135 -11.75 0.80 0.77
C VAL A 135 -13.21 0.54 0.42
N THR A 136 -14.01 1.60 0.28
CA THR A 136 -15.41 1.49 -0.17
C THR A 136 -15.49 0.84 -1.56
N ASP A 137 -16.56 0.11 -1.84
CA ASP A 137 -16.77 -0.59 -3.12
C ASP A 137 -16.74 0.37 -4.33
N ASP A 138 -17.11 1.63 -4.12
CA ASP A 138 -17.03 2.70 -5.12
C ASP A 138 -15.59 3.26 -5.32
N GLY A 139 -14.64 2.83 -4.49
CA GLY A 139 -13.25 3.30 -4.52
C GLY A 139 -13.06 4.75 -4.08
N ILE A 140 -14.09 5.39 -3.51
CA ILE A 140 -14.02 6.81 -3.15
C ILE A 140 -13.32 7.00 -1.81
N PHE A 141 -13.63 6.19 -0.80
CA PHE A 141 -13.06 6.34 0.53
C PHE A 141 -12.25 5.13 0.97
N SER A 142 -11.18 5.40 1.69
CA SER A 142 -10.50 4.43 2.54
C SER A 142 -10.55 4.90 4.00
N VAL A 143 -10.73 3.97 4.94
CA VAL A 143 -10.83 4.27 6.37
C VAL A 143 -9.65 3.63 7.09
N ASP A 144 -8.89 4.44 7.82
CA ASP A 144 -7.78 3.99 8.65
C ASP A 144 -8.02 4.37 10.12
N GLU A 145 -7.77 3.43 11.02
CA GLU A 145 -7.62 3.72 12.44
C GLU A 145 -6.16 4.13 12.70
N VAL A 146 -5.94 5.30 13.29
CA VAL A 146 -4.60 5.79 13.58
C VAL A 146 -4.41 6.04 15.07
N ARG A 147 -3.21 5.71 15.57
CA ARG A 147 -2.89 5.82 17.01
C ARG A 147 -2.93 7.25 17.51
N CYS A 148 -2.39 8.21 16.75
CA CYS A 148 -2.40 9.62 17.13
C CYS A 148 -2.09 10.51 15.92
N LEU A 149 -2.92 11.56 15.72
CA LEU A 149 -2.70 12.60 14.69
C LEU A 149 -1.94 13.82 15.24
N GLY A 150 -1.57 13.83 16.54
CA GLY A 150 -0.85 14.95 17.15
C GLY A 150 -1.74 16.13 17.55
N CYS A 151 -3.04 16.12 17.25
CA CYS A 151 -3.98 17.22 17.47
C CYS A 151 -4.82 17.09 18.75
N CYS A 152 -4.23 16.66 19.86
CA CYS A 152 -4.94 16.30 21.11
C CYS A 152 -5.80 17.44 21.70
N GLY A 153 -5.43 18.72 21.47
CA GLY A 153 -6.22 19.88 21.88
C GLY A 153 -7.56 20.03 21.15
N LEU A 154 -7.70 19.35 19.98
CA LEU A 154 -8.90 19.35 19.16
C LEU A 154 -9.71 18.06 19.29
N SER A 155 -9.33 17.16 20.22
CA SER A 155 -9.98 15.85 20.35
C SER A 155 -11.48 15.92 20.66
N PRO A 156 -12.30 14.99 20.09
CA PRO A 156 -11.93 13.92 19.16
C PRO A 156 -11.70 14.44 17.73
N VAL A 157 -10.82 13.74 16.98
CA VAL A 157 -10.31 14.23 15.69
C VAL A 157 -10.38 13.14 14.63
N ILE A 158 -10.83 13.52 13.44
CA ILE A 158 -10.58 12.77 12.19
C ILE A 158 -9.77 13.64 11.24
N MET A 159 -9.08 13.01 10.29
CA MET A 159 -8.42 13.69 9.17
C MET A 159 -8.94 13.08 7.88
N ILE A 160 -9.33 13.92 6.94
CA ILE A 160 -9.69 13.49 5.58
C ILE A 160 -8.68 14.10 4.63
N ASP A 161 -7.91 13.25 3.94
CA ASP A 161 -6.72 13.63 3.21
C ASP A 161 -5.76 14.41 4.13
N ASP A 162 -5.56 15.71 3.90
CA ASP A 162 -4.73 16.60 4.72
C ASP A 162 -5.55 17.56 5.60
N GLU A 163 -6.89 17.48 5.55
CA GLU A 163 -7.78 18.37 6.30
C GLU A 163 -8.17 17.76 7.66
N VAL A 164 -7.89 18.49 8.74
CA VAL A 164 -8.14 18.04 10.12
C VAL A 164 -9.49 18.58 10.63
N TYR A 165 -10.36 17.68 11.06
CA TYR A 165 -11.64 17.96 11.67
C TYR A 165 -11.59 17.62 13.17
N GLY A 166 -11.66 18.64 14.02
CA GLY A 166 -11.57 18.48 15.47
C GLY A 166 -12.85 18.85 16.20
N LYS A 167 -12.94 18.40 17.48
CA LYS A 167 -14.12 18.56 18.34
C LYS A 167 -15.40 18.06 17.68
N LEU A 168 -15.26 16.99 16.89
CA LEU A 168 -16.36 16.42 16.13
C LEU A 168 -17.32 15.65 17.01
N THR A 169 -18.60 15.74 16.62
CA THR A 169 -19.63 14.83 17.07
C THR A 169 -20.04 13.92 15.91
N LYS A 170 -20.60 12.73 16.25
CA LYS A 170 -21.02 11.76 15.25
C LYS A 170 -22.07 12.32 14.28
N GLU A 171 -22.92 13.26 14.74
CA GLU A 171 -23.97 13.89 13.94
C GLU A 171 -23.41 14.79 12.81
N GLN A 172 -22.19 15.25 12.94
CA GLN A 172 -21.53 16.11 11.94
C GLN A 172 -20.89 15.30 10.80
N LEU A 173 -20.54 14.01 11.06
CA LEU A 173 -19.83 13.15 10.10
C LEU A 173 -20.53 13.01 8.76
N PRO A 174 -21.85 12.73 8.68
CA PRO A 174 -22.52 12.54 7.40
C PRO A 174 -22.38 13.76 6.47
N SER A 175 -22.48 14.96 7.03
CA SER A 175 -22.35 16.21 6.27
C SER A 175 -20.95 16.47 5.77
N ILE A 176 -19.93 16.06 6.53
CA ILE A 176 -18.51 16.18 6.15
C ILE A 176 -18.20 15.19 5.04
N ILE A 177 -18.55 13.91 5.21
CA ILE A 177 -18.30 12.86 4.22
C ILE A 177 -19.01 13.17 2.90
N ALA A 178 -20.24 13.70 2.93
CA ALA A 178 -20.98 14.09 1.73
C ALA A 178 -20.23 15.11 0.86
N LYS A 179 -19.52 16.09 1.47
CA LYS A 179 -18.73 17.08 0.73
C LYS A 179 -17.61 16.47 -0.10
N TYR A 180 -17.02 15.37 0.36
CA TYR A 180 -15.95 14.65 -0.36
C TYR A 180 -16.48 13.70 -1.42
N ARG A 181 -17.71 13.24 -1.26
CA ARG A 181 -18.35 12.39 -2.29
C ARG A 181 -18.72 13.17 -3.55
N GLU A 182 -18.95 14.45 -3.42
CA GLU A 182 -19.31 15.36 -4.52
C GLU A 182 -18.07 15.97 -5.24
N ARG A 183 -16.87 15.84 -4.65
CA ARG A 183 -15.59 16.31 -5.22
C ARG A 183 -14.93 15.20 -6.08
#